data_02c6a241b648bab3ceeee0bd22335a57
#
_entry.id   02c6a241b648bab3ceeee0bd22335a57
#
_cell.length_a   1.000
_cell.length_b   1.000
_cell.length_c   1.000
_cell.angle_alpha   90.00
_cell.angle_beta   90.00
_cell.angle_gamma   90.00
#
_symmetry.space_group_name_H-M   'P 1'
#
loop_
_entity.id
_entity.type
_entity.pdbx_description
1 polymer ?
#
loop_
_entity_poly.entity_id
_entity_poly.type
_entity_poly.pdbx_seq_one_letter_code
_entity_poly.pdbx_strand_id
1 'polypeptide(L)'
;MGVTALIPESEYLEMTFDGPQAEYVDGEVQERSMPANSHSAAASQIHGLFYLAARQFPLHPRPEIRFRVSPERFRVADLAVYAHQPPSAEIPPEVPHVVVEIVSPDDRHDELMVKLADYQTFGIPHIWLADPTLRRLSVYRDGSLTSVPELALPEFGFSLKLQELFS
;
A
#
# COMPACT_ATOMS: atom_id res chain seq x y z
N MET A 1 -14.62 -20.25 -17.07
CA MET A 1 -13.94 -19.88 -15.83
C MET A 1 -12.58 -20.54 -15.84
N GLY A 2 -11.51 -19.76 -16.00
CA GLY A 2 -10.18 -20.30 -15.87
C GLY A 2 -9.95 -20.69 -14.42
N VAL A 3 -9.64 -21.95 -14.16
CA VAL A 3 -9.12 -22.37 -12.86
C VAL A 3 -7.73 -21.77 -12.78
N THR A 4 -7.54 -20.74 -11.96
CA THR A 4 -6.20 -20.24 -11.66
C THR A 4 -5.47 -21.37 -10.95
N ALA A 5 -4.39 -21.86 -11.56
CA ALA A 5 -3.63 -22.95 -10.95
C ALA A 5 -2.96 -22.41 -9.68
N LEU A 6 -3.15 -23.11 -8.56
CA LEU A 6 -2.45 -22.80 -7.32
C LEU A 6 -0.96 -23.16 -7.51
N ILE A 7 -0.08 -22.25 -7.15
CA ILE A 7 1.36 -22.47 -7.19
C ILE A 7 1.94 -22.38 -5.77
N PRO A 8 3.06 -23.06 -5.49
CA PRO A 8 3.74 -22.93 -4.22
C PRO A 8 4.41 -21.54 -4.10
N GLU A 9 4.54 -21.06 -2.87
CA GLU A 9 5.21 -19.80 -2.55
C GLU A 9 6.60 -19.68 -3.19
N SER A 10 7.38 -20.77 -3.17
CA SER A 10 8.73 -20.78 -3.75
C SER A 10 8.73 -20.45 -5.24
N GLU A 11 7.74 -20.91 -5.98
CA GLU A 11 7.59 -20.61 -7.40
C GLU A 11 7.23 -19.13 -7.59
N TYR A 12 6.28 -18.60 -6.81
CA TYR A 12 5.94 -17.19 -6.85
C TYR A 12 7.15 -16.28 -6.58
N LEU A 13 7.99 -16.61 -5.62
CA LEU A 13 9.16 -15.80 -5.25
C LEU A 13 10.24 -15.75 -6.35
N GLU A 14 10.26 -16.74 -7.24
CA GLU A 14 11.16 -16.78 -8.40
C GLU A 14 10.57 -16.13 -9.67
N MET A 15 9.28 -15.79 -9.65
CA MET A 15 8.62 -15.16 -10.80
C MET A 15 9.11 -13.73 -11.04
N THR A 16 9.18 -13.37 -12.31
CA THR A 16 9.36 -12.00 -12.77
C THR A 16 8.12 -11.54 -13.55
N PHE A 17 7.80 -10.26 -13.44
CA PHE A 17 6.60 -9.69 -14.07
C PHE A 17 7.01 -8.57 -15.03
N ASP A 18 6.41 -8.52 -16.21
CA ASP A 18 6.66 -7.48 -17.22
C ASP A 18 5.98 -6.14 -16.87
N GLY A 19 5.15 -6.12 -15.84
CA GLY A 19 4.40 -4.97 -15.35
C GLY A 19 4.58 -4.78 -13.85
N PRO A 20 3.59 -4.19 -13.15
CA PRO A 20 3.60 -4.07 -11.70
C PRO A 20 3.80 -5.44 -11.03
N GLN A 21 4.48 -5.45 -9.88
CA GLN A 21 4.67 -6.68 -9.12
C GLN A 21 3.32 -7.29 -8.75
N ALA A 22 3.16 -8.59 -9.01
CA ALA A 22 1.96 -9.31 -8.61
C ALA A 22 1.98 -9.66 -7.13
N GLU A 23 0.80 -9.80 -6.56
CA GLU A 23 0.58 -10.27 -5.20
C GLU A 23 0.41 -11.80 -5.18
N TYR A 24 0.57 -12.40 -4.00
CA TYR A 24 0.33 -13.82 -3.79
C TYR A 24 -0.67 -13.99 -2.65
N VAL A 25 -1.78 -14.65 -2.93
CA VAL A 25 -2.88 -14.80 -1.97
C VAL A 25 -3.36 -16.24 -1.98
N ASP A 26 -3.07 -16.97 -0.91
CA ASP A 26 -3.55 -18.33 -0.67
C ASP A 26 -3.27 -19.30 -1.84
N GLY A 27 -2.10 -19.19 -2.43
CA GLY A 27 -1.67 -20.03 -3.57
C GLY A 27 -1.92 -19.40 -4.95
N GLU A 28 -2.59 -18.30 -5.04
CA GLU A 28 -2.89 -17.63 -6.31
C GLU A 28 -2.00 -16.40 -6.53
N VAL A 29 -1.49 -16.26 -7.75
CA VAL A 29 -0.82 -15.05 -8.20
C VAL A 29 -1.86 -14.07 -8.71
N GLN A 30 -1.96 -12.91 -8.06
CA GLN A 30 -2.87 -11.84 -8.42
C GLN A 30 -2.10 -10.71 -9.10
N GLU A 31 -2.25 -10.58 -10.41
CA GLU A 31 -1.64 -9.49 -11.17
C GLU A 31 -2.33 -8.17 -10.82
N ARG A 32 -1.52 -7.11 -10.73
CA ARG A 32 -2.00 -5.75 -10.49
C ARG A 32 -2.21 -5.05 -11.84
N SER A 33 -3.25 -4.22 -11.91
CA SER A 33 -3.50 -3.40 -13.08
C SER A 33 -2.39 -2.37 -13.31
N MET A 34 -2.15 -2.02 -14.57
CA MET A 34 -1.28 -0.88 -14.90
C MET A 34 -1.89 0.40 -14.33
N PRO A 35 -1.09 1.25 -13.66
CA PRO A 35 -1.62 2.44 -13.02
C PRO A 35 -2.16 3.44 -14.05
N ALA A 36 -3.36 3.97 -13.80
CA ALA A 36 -3.91 5.09 -14.53
C ALA A 36 -3.14 6.39 -14.24
N ASN A 37 -3.26 7.39 -15.11
CA ASN A 37 -2.60 8.69 -14.91
C ASN A 37 -2.97 9.35 -13.58
N SER A 38 -4.24 9.28 -13.17
CA SER A 38 -4.70 9.82 -11.88
C SER A 38 -4.05 9.13 -10.67
N HIS A 39 -3.89 7.80 -10.74
CA HIS A 39 -3.17 7.02 -9.74
C HIS A 39 -1.70 7.46 -9.68
N SER A 40 -1.02 7.53 -10.83
CA SER A 40 0.39 7.92 -10.89
C SER A 40 0.64 9.35 -10.39
N ALA A 41 -0.28 10.28 -10.69
CA ALA A 41 -0.21 11.66 -10.20
C ALA A 41 -0.33 11.71 -8.66
N ALA A 42 -1.32 11.02 -8.09
CA ALA A 42 -1.49 10.92 -6.63
C ALA A 42 -0.29 10.25 -5.97
N ALA A 43 0.22 9.15 -6.56
CA ALA A 43 1.42 8.47 -6.08
C ALA A 43 2.62 9.40 -6.00
N SER A 44 2.89 10.18 -7.06
CA SER A 44 4.00 11.13 -7.11
C SER A 44 3.90 12.19 -6.01
N GLN A 45 2.70 12.74 -5.76
CA GLN A 45 2.48 13.73 -4.71
C GLN A 45 2.71 13.13 -3.31
N ILE A 46 2.12 11.97 -3.04
CA ILE A 46 2.24 11.31 -1.74
C ILE A 46 3.70 10.90 -1.46
N HIS A 47 4.37 10.29 -2.44
CA HIS A 47 5.78 9.92 -2.33
C HIS A 47 6.65 11.15 -2.07
N GLY A 48 6.43 12.23 -2.82
CA GLY A 48 7.19 13.47 -2.68
C GLY A 48 7.08 14.07 -1.28
N LEU A 49 5.86 14.12 -0.71
CA LEU A 49 5.63 14.63 0.64
C LEU A 49 6.30 13.76 1.70
N PHE A 50 6.25 12.44 1.58
CA PHE A 50 6.96 11.55 2.49
C PHE A 50 8.48 11.63 2.36
N TYR A 51 9.02 11.80 1.15
CA TYR A 51 10.47 12.01 0.97
C TYR A 51 10.95 13.32 1.59
N LEU A 52 10.14 14.37 1.54
CA LEU A 52 10.45 15.62 2.22
C LEU A 52 10.39 15.46 3.75
N ALA A 53 9.39 14.76 4.25
CA ALA A 53 9.26 14.46 5.68
C ALA A 53 10.43 13.60 6.20
N ALA A 54 10.92 12.66 5.40
CA ALA A 54 12.05 11.80 5.74
C ALA A 54 13.38 12.55 5.97
N ARG A 55 13.47 13.81 5.52
CA ARG A 55 14.61 14.68 5.83
C ARG A 55 14.59 15.25 7.25
N GLN A 56 13.43 15.24 7.89
CA GLN A 56 13.20 15.84 9.21
C GLN A 56 12.88 14.79 10.27
N PHE A 57 12.32 13.66 9.85
CA PHE A 57 11.84 12.60 10.74
C PHE A 57 12.46 11.25 10.34
N PRO A 58 12.57 10.31 11.28
CA PRO A 58 13.09 8.97 10.98
C PRO A 58 12.04 8.12 10.25
N LEU A 59 11.70 8.53 9.03
CA LEU A 59 10.75 7.87 8.14
C LEU A 59 11.47 7.36 6.90
N HIS A 60 11.14 6.15 6.47
CA HIS A 60 11.77 5.48 5.35
C HIS A 60 10.69 5.04 4.34
N PRO A 61 10.24 5.93 3.42
CA PRO A 61 9.26 5.58 2.41
C PRO A 61 9.82 4.59 1.39
N ARG A 62 8.99 3.63 1.01
CA ARG A 62 9.29 2.60 0.00
C ARG A 62 8.06 2.44 -0.92
N PRO A 63 8.13 2.96 -2.15
CA PRO A 63 7.09 2.73 -3.14
C PRO A 63 7.14 1.30 -3.66
N GLU A 64 5.98 0.76 -4.05
CA GLU A 64 5.84 -0.53 -4.72
C GLU A 64 6.58 -1.68 -4.00
N ILE A 65 6.56 -1.67 -2.68
CA ILE A 65 7.28 -2.67 -1.89
C ILE A 65 6.41 -3.88 -1.57
N ARG A 66 7.00 -5.05 -1.77
CA ARG A 66 6.41 -6.33 -1.42
C ARG A 66 6.82 -6.76 -0.02
N PHE A 67 5.86 -7.20 0.77
CA PHE A 67 6.11 -7.83 2.08
C PHE A 67 5.09 -8.91 2.40
N ARG A 68 5.47 -9.81 3.29
CA ARG A 68 4.62 -10.93 3.71
C ARG A 68 3.71 -10.48 4.84
N VAL A 69 2.40 -10.48 4.63
CA VAL A 69 1.39 -10.10 5.64
C VAL A 69 0.88 -11.28 6.47
N SER A 70 1.01 -12.50 5.95
CA SER A 70 0.68 -13.75 6.61
C SER A 70 1.45 -14.92 5.97
N PRO A 71 1.44 -16.14 6.54
CA PRO A 71 2.19 -17.27 5.98
C PRO A 71 1.97 -17.55 4.49
N GLU A 72 0.77 -17.27 3.98
CA GLU A 72 0.37 -17.59 2.61
C GLU A 72 0.00 -16.35 1.78
N ARG A 73 0.38 -15.13 2.26
CA ARG A 73 0.04 -13.89 1.55
C ARG A 73 1.19 -12.90 1.49
N PHE A 74 1.48 -12.49 0.27
CA PHE A 74 2.36 -11.37 -0.04
C PHE A 74 1.55 -10.27 -0.69
N ARG A 75 1.63 -9.07 -0.13
CA ARG A 75 1.01 -7.87 -0.67
C ARG A 75 2.06 -6.89 -1.17
N VAL A 76 1.68 -6.09 -2.15
CA VAL A 76 2.49 -5.00 -2.67
C VAL A 76 1.77 -3.70 -2.38
N ALA A 77 2.33 -2.88 -1.50
CA ALA A 77 1.76 -1.56 -1.19
C ALA A 77 2.19 -0.54 -2.24
N ASP A 78 1.29 0.37 -2.64
CA ASP A 78 1.65 1.52 -3.47
C ASP A 78 2.71 2.37 -2.76
N LEU A 79 2.58 2.54 -1.44
CA LEU A 79 3.60 3.09 -0.58
C LEU A 79 3.55 2.44 0.80
N ALA A 80 4.70 1.98 1.29
CA ALA A 80 4.89 1.67 2.70
C ALA A 80 5.93 2.62 3.30
N VAL A 81 5.72 3.03 4.55
CA VAL A 81 6.65 3.89 5.27
C VAL A 81 7.07 3.19 6.56
N TYR A 82 8.35 2.93 6.69
CA TYR A 82 8.93 2.39 7.92
C TYR A 82 9.36 3.54 8.82
N ALA A 83 9.24 3.37 10.14
CA ALA A 83 9.63 4.37 11.12
C ALA A 83 10.86 3.91 11.91
N HIS A 84 11.71 4.86 12.29
CA HIS A 84 12.94 4.71 13.06
C HIS A 84 14.07 3.96 12.35
N GLN A 85 13.83 2.78 11.81
CA GLN A 85 14.81 1.99 11.06
C GLN A 85 14.31 1.71 9.65
N PRO A 86 15.19 1.71 8.64
CA PRO A 86 14.83 1.26 7.30
C PRO A 86 14.55 -0.25 7.27
N PRO A 87 13.78 -0.72 6.29
CA PRO A 87 13.58 -2.16 6.11
C PRO A 87 14.90 -2.88 5.85
N SER A 88 15.06 -4.10 6.40
CA SER A 88 16.34 -4.81 6.46
C SER A 88 16.60 -5.75 5.28
N ALA A 89 15.60 -6.04 4.46
CA ALA A 89 15.66 -7.02 3.37
C ALA A 89 14.85 -6.58 2.14
N GLU A 90 15.04 -7.28 1.01
CA GLU A 90 14.25 -7.08 -0.23
C GLU A 90 12.76 -7.39 -0.03
N ILE A 91 12.45 -8.39 0.78
CA ILE A 91 11.10 -8.65 1.30
C ILE A 91 11.19 -8.48 2.82
N PRO A 92 10.88 -7.28 3.34
CA PRO A 92 11.11 -6.98 4.74
C PRO A 92 10.21 -7.81 5.66
N PRO A 93 10.76 -8.34 6.76
CA PRO A 93 9.95 -8.95 7.81
C PRO A 93 9.34 -7.90 8.77
N GLU A 94 9.86 -6.68 8.75
CA GLU A 94 9.40 -5.59 9.62
C GLU A 94 8.02 -5.11 9.19
N VAL A 95 7.20 -4.75 10.19
CA VAL A 95 5.89 -4.16 9.97
C VAL A 95 6.05 -2.68 9.61
N PRO A 96 5.54 -2.22 8.46
CA PRO A 96 5.51 -0.79 8.14
C PRO A 96 4.74 0.01 9.19
N HIS A 97 5.12 1.26 9.41
CA HIS A 97 4.37 2.18 10.25
C HIS A 97 3.12 2.72 9.56
N VAL A 98 3.22 2.94 8.26
CA VAL A 98 2.12 3.39 7.41
C VAL A 98 2.12 2.58 6.12
N VAL A 99 0.93 2.26 5.63
CA VAL A 99 0.70 1.91 4.22
C VAL A 99 -0.30 2.87 3.60
N VAL A 100 -0.08 3.21 2.36
CA VAL A 100 -1.01 3.99 1.54
C VAL A 100 -1.33 3.18 0.29
N GLU A 101 -2.61 2.94 0.06
CA GLU A 101 -3.13 2.44 -1.21
C GLU A 101 -3.79 3.58 -1.98
N ILE A 102 -3.62 3.58 -3.28
CA ILE A 102 -4.19 4.58 -4.17
C ILE A 102 -5.18 3.89 -5.09
N VAL A 103 -6.44 4.27 -5.02
CA VAL A 103 -7.51 3.65 -5.81
C VAL A 103 -7.29 3.88 -7.29
N SER A 104 -7.34 2.81 -8.06
CA SER A 104 -7.40 2.81 -9.52
C SER A 104 -8.83 2.59 -10.00
N PRO A 105 -9.22 3.09 -11.19
CA PRO A 105 -10.58 2.90 -11.71
C PRO A 105 -11.00 1.43 -11.88
N ASP A 106 -10.04 0.54 -12.07
CA ASP A 106 -10.26 -0.89 -12.27
C ASP A 106 -10.23 -1.71 -10.98
N ASP A 107 -10.00 -1.07 -9.82
CA ASP A 107 -9.95 -1.77 -8.54
C ASP A 107 -11.32 -2.27 -8.13
N ARG A 108 -11.35 -3.52 -7.67
CA ARG A 108 -12.54 -4.10 -7.06
C ARG A 108 -12.58 -3.79 -5.57
N HIS A 109 -13.69 -3.23 -5.13
CA HIS A 109 -13.84 -2.80 -3.74
C HIS A 109 -13.68 -3.94 -2.74
N ASP A 110 -14.26 -5.11 -3.04
CA ASP A 110 -14.18 -6.30 -2.20
C ASP A 110 -12.72 -6.80 -2.03
N GLU A 111 -11.95 -6.83 -3.11
CA GLU A 111 -10.53 -7.22 -3.08
C GLU A 111 -9.68 -6.21 -2.30
N LEU A 112 -9.94 -4.92 -2.49
CA LEU A 112 -9.29 -3.85 -1.75
C LEU A 112 -9.55 -3.97 -0.24
N MET A 113 -10.81 -4.21 0.16
CA MET A 113 -11.15 -4.36 1.59
C MET A 113 -10.45 -5.55 2.22
N VAL A 114 -10.32 -6.68 1.50
CA VAL A 114 -9.54 -7.85 1.97
C VAL A 114 -8.06 -7.48 2.15
N LYS A 115 -7.49 -6.75 1.21
CA LYS A 115 -6.10 -6.28 1.28
C LYS A 115 -5.85 -5.37 2.49
N LEU A 116 -6.74 -4.42 2.75
CA LEU A 116 -6.65 -3.53 3.91
C LEU A 116 -6.79 -4.30 5.24
N ALA A 117 -7.64 -5.33 5.26
CA ALA A 117 -7.77 -6.23 6.42
C ALA A 117 -6.49 -7.05 6.66
N ASP A 118 -5.81 -7.50 5.60
CA ASP A 118 -4.51 -8.17 5.72
C ASP A 118 -3.47 -7.26 6.38
N TYR A 119 -3.44 -5.98 6.00
CA TYR A 119 -2.55 -4.99 6.61
C TYR A 119 -2.81 -4.78 8.10
N GLN A 120 -4.08 -4.71 8.48
CA GLN A 120 -4.45 -4.58 9.89
C GLN A 120 -4.07 -5.82 10.69
N THR A 121 -4.30 -7.01 10.16
CA THR A 121 -3.93 -8.28 10.80
C THR A 121 -2.41 -8.42 10.94
N PHE A 122 -1.64 -7.92 9.97
CA PHE A 122 -0.18 -7.86 10.03
C PHE A 122 0.33 -6.90 11.11
N GLY A 123 -0.51 -5.94 11.55
CA GLY A 123 -0.20 -5.03 12.65
C GLY A 123 0.23 -3.64 12.21
N ILE A 124 -0.07 -3.23 10.99
CA ILE A 124 0.25 -1.89 10.49
C ILE A 124 -0.63 -0.86 11.20
N PRO A 125 -0.04 0.13 11.92
CA PRO A 125 -0.83 1.07 12.73
C PRO A 125 -1.63 2.07 11.91
N HIS A 126 -1.11 2.51 10.75
CA HIS A 126 -1.76 3.50 9.90
C HIS A 126 -2.00 2.92 8.50
N ILE A 127 -3.26 2.68 8.18
CA ILE A 127 -3.69 2.13 6.89
C ILE A 127 -4.54 3.19 6.20
N TRP A 128 -4.01 3.77 5.12
CA TRP A 128 -4.57 4.91 4.44
C TRP A 128 -4.97 4.58 3.01
N LEU A 129 -6.04 5.22 2.55
CA LEU A 129 -6.55 5.11 1.19
C LEU A 129 -6.70 6.50 0.58
N ALA A 130 -6.11 6.70 -0.59
CA ALA A 130 -6.30 7.89 -1.41
C ALA A 130 -7.11 7.52 -2.67
N ASP A 131 -8.21 8.21 -2.90
CA ASP A 131 -9.05 8.03 -4.08
C ASP A 131 -8.98 9.29 -4.96
N PRO A 132 -8.19 9.28 -6.05
CA PRO A 132 -8.04 10.44 -6.93
C PRO A 132 -9.33 10.78 -7.69
N THR A 133 -10.15 9.77 -8.02
CA THR A 133 -11.40 9.96 -8.78
C THR A 133 -12.44 10.68 -7.94
N LEU A 134 -12.63 10.24 -6.70
CA LEU A 134 -13.56 10.85 -5.76
C LEU A 134 -12.94 12.01 -4.97
N ARG A 135 -11.64 12.29 -5.17
CA ARG A 135 -10.87 13.29 -4.42
C ARG A 135 -11.08 13.12 -2.92
N ARG A 136 -10.82 11.91 -2.42
CA ARG A 136 -11.12 11.52 -1.05
C ARG A 136 -9.94 10.83 -0.39
N LEU A 137 -9.72 11.16 0.87
CA LEU A 137 -8.79 10.46 1.77
C LEU A 137 -9.59 9.67 2.80
N SER A 138 -9.14 8.47 3.13
CA SER A 138 -9.79 7.63 4.12
C SER A 138 -8.76 6.92 4.99
N VAL A 139 -9.16 6.64 6.22
CA VAL A 139 -8.43 5.77 7.17
C VAL A 139 -9.22 4.48 7.30
N TYR A 140 -8.52 3.34 7.16
CA TYR A 140 -9.09 2.03 7.42
C TYR A 140 -8.85 1.62 8.86
N ARG A 141 -9.91 1.19 9.52
CA ARG A 141 -9.84 0.60 10.88
C ARG A 141 -11.04 -0.33 11.10
N ASP A 142 -10.77 -1.51 11.64
CA ASP A 142 -11.77 -2.48 12.08
C ASP A 142 -12.87 -2.77 11.04
N GLY A 143 -12.45 -3.01 9.81
CA GLY A 143 -13.33 -3.34 8.69
C GLY A 143 -14.05 -2.14 8.06
N SER A 144 -13.72 -0.91 8.46
CA SER A 144 -14.39 0.31 7.98
C SER A 144 -13.42 1.34 7.43
N LEU A 145 -13.84 2.04 6.38
CA LEU A 145 -13.18 3.21 5.83
C LEU A 145 -13.91 4.47 6.33
N THR A 146 -13.15 5.37 6.95
CA THR A 146 -13.66 6.66 7.39
C THR A 146 -12.99 7.76 6.58
N SER A 147 -13.79 8.58 5.88
CA SER A 147 -13.28 9.75 5.15
C SER A 147 -12.77 10.81 6.11
N VAL A 148 -11.61 11.36 5.79
CA VAL A 148 -10.94 12.38 6.61
C VAL A 148 -10.45 13.53 5.73
N PRO A 149 -10.35 14.78 6.27
CA PRO A 149 -9.82 15.90 5.52
C PRO A 149 -8.29 15.87 5.39
N GLU A 150 -7.64 15.12 6.27
CA GLU A 150 -6.19 14.91 6.27
C GLU A 150 -5.81 13.54 6.84
N LEU A 151 -4.68 13.02 6.37
CA LEU A 151 -4.04 11.82 6.90
C LEU A 151 -2.87 12.27 7.77
N ALA A 152 -2.90 11.95 9.05
CA ALA A 152 -1.96 12.51 10.02
C ALA A 152 -1.14 11.45 10.76
N LEU A 153 0.13 11.79 10.99
CA LEU A 153 1.04 11.12 11.93
C LEU A 153 1.40 12.11 13.03
N PRO A 154 0.56 12.26 14.07
CA PRO A 154 0.77 13.25 15.13
C PRO A 154 2.11 13.08 15.85
N GLU A 155 2.58 11.84 15.98
CA GLU A 155 3.86 11.45 16.58
C GLU A 155 5.09 12.04 15.86
N PHE A 156 4.94 12.38 14.58
CA PHE A 156 5.97 13.04 13.77
C PHE A 156 5.61 14.48 13.41
N GLY A 157 4.44 14.99 13.82
CA GLY A 157 3.96 16.30 13.40
C GLY A 157 3.74 16.41 11.89
N PHE A 158 3.44 15.29 11.23
CA PHE A 158 3.27 15.18 9.78
C PHE A 158 1.80 14.97 9.41
N SER A 159 1.35 15.62 8.34
CA SER A 159 0.03 15.35 7.76
C SER A 159 0.02 15.55 6.25
N LEU A 160 -0.86 14.82 5.57
CA LEU A 160 -1.21 14.98 4.15
C LEU A 160 -2.63 15.54 4.06
N LYS A 161 -2.79 16.74 3.52
CA LYS A 161 -4.11 17.35 3.36
C LYS A 161 -4.68 17.03 1.99
N LEU A 162 -6.00 16.86 1.96
CA LEU A 162 -6.75 16.57 0.73
C LEU A 162 -6.41 17.54 -0.42
N GLN A 163 -6.36 18.84 -0.10
CA GLN A 163 -6.07 19.89 -1.07
C GLN A 163 -4.63 19.90 -1.59
N GLU A 164 -3.70 19.29 -0.88
CA GLU A 164 -2.30 19.14 -1.33
C GLU A 164 -2.13 18.03 -2.36
N LEU A 165 -3.00 17.03 -2.31
CA LEU A 165 -2.93 15.86 -3.18
C LEU A 165 -3.76 15.99 -4.45
N PHE A 166 -4.84 16.74 -4.40
CA PHE A 166 -5.84 16.81 -5.47
C PHE A 166 -6.14 18.24 -5.91
N SER A 167 -5.17 19.11 -5.83
CA SER A 167 -5.29 20.51 -6.30
C SER A 167 -5.45 20.62 -7.82
#